data_e834730a41c524fd66d10169db80c400
#
_entry.id   e834730a41c524fd66d10169db80c400
#
_cell.length_a   1.000
_cell.length_b   1.000
_cell.length_c   1.000
_cell.angle_alpha   90.00
_cell.angle_beta   90.00
_cell.angle_gamma   90.00
#
_symmetry.space_group_name_H-M   'P 1'
#
loop_
_entity.id
_entity.type
_entity.pdbx_description
1 polymer ?
#
loop_
_entity_poly.entity_id
_entity_poly.type
_entity_poly.pdbx_seq_one_letter_code
_entity_poly.pdbx_strand_id
1 'polypeptide(L)'
;MKRLLAVLLLAASLPTLADGDVNAGAQKSAACAACHGAQGKSSMPLYPNLAGQNAAYLNHALQAYKKGERSGGQAEVMKAFVAGLSDEDMANLSAYYGSLKP
;
A
#
# COMPACT_ATOMS: atom_id res chain seq x y z
N MET A 1 37.83 37.30 -18.21
CA MET A 1 37.65 35.85 -17.91
C MET A 1 36.26 35.64 -17.32
N LYS A 2 35.39 35.05 -18.09
CA LYS A 2 34.05 34.69 -17.62
C LYS A 2 34.14 33.33 -16.90
N ARG A 3 33.96 33.32 -15.57
CA ARG A 3 33.84 32.06 -14.83
C ARG A 3 32.41 31.54 -15.01
N LEU A 4 32.27 30.45 -15.72
CA LEU A 4 31.02 29.70 -15.78
C LEU A 4 30.88 28.94 -14.48
N LEU A 5 29.95 29.42 -13.61
CA LEU A 5 29.49 28.66 -12.46
C LEU A 5 28.52 27.61 -12.98
N ALA A 6 28.98 26.36 -13.05
CA ALA A 6 28.10 25.21 -13.28
C ALA A 6 27.31 25.00 -12.00
N VAL A 7 26.01 25.40 -11.99
CA VAL A 7 25.11 25.05 -10.94
C VAL A 7 24.73 23.59 -11.13
N LEU A 8 25.31 22.71 -10.33
CA LEU A 8 24.88 21.32 -10.27
C LEU A 8 23.52 21.30 -9.56
N LEU A 9 22.44 21.19 -10.32
CA LEU A 9 21.13 20.86 -9.79
C LEU A 9 21.14 19.38 -9.41
N LEU A 10 21.36 19.11 -8.11
CA LEU A 10 21.07 17.81 -7.53
C LEU A 10 19.54 17.67 -7.47
N ALA A 11 18.99 16.94 -8.45
CA ALA A 11 17.62 16.49 -8.37
C ALA A 11 17.52 15.43 -7.26
N ALA A 12 17.11 15.85 -6.06
CA ALA A 12 16.72 14.92 -5.02
C ALA A 12 15.40 14.27 -5.44
N SER A 13 15.44 13.00 -5.84
CA SER A 13 14.22 12.21 -5.98
C SER A 13 13.61 12.01 -4.59
N LEU A 14 12.52 12.74 -4.31
CA LEU A 14 11.71 12.50 -3.14
C LEU A 14 10.96 11.18 -3.35
N PRO A 15 11.03 10.23 -2.37
CA PRO A 15 10.18 9.05 -2.46
C PRO A 15 8.72 9.51 -2.48
N THR A 16 7.99 9.12 -3.51
CA THR A 16 6.54 9.33 -3.55
C THR A 16 5.87 8.31 -2.63
N LEU A 17 4.76 8.69 -1.98
CA LEU A 17 3.96 7.77 -1.12
C LEU A 17 3.47 6.53 -1.88
N ALA A 18 3.48 6.58 -3.23
CA ALA A 18 3.16 5.44 -4.09
C ALA A 18 4.27 4.39 -4.12
N ASP A 19 5.53 4.76 -3.75
CA ASP A 19 6.68 3.88 -3.79
C ASP A 19 6.97 3.30 -2.40
N GLY A 20 6.07 2.42 -1.94
CA GLY A 20 6.25 1.74 -0.69
C GLY A 20 7.36 0.69 -0.74
N ASP A 21 7.82 0.28 0.45
CA ASP A 21 8.83 -0.77 0.64
C ASP A 21 8.15 -2.14 0.74
N VAL A 22 8.48 -3.04 -0.17
CA VAL A 22 7.91 -4.41 -0.22
C VAL A 22 8.22 -5.19 1.06
N ASN A 23 9.45 -5.11 1.56
CA ASN A 23 9.86 -5.84 2.76
C ASN A 23 9.16 -5.34 4.03
N ALA A 24 9.04 -4.03 4.17
CA ALA A 24 8.30 -3.42 5.27
C ALA A 24 6.81 -3.79 5.21
N GLY A 25 6.24 -3.83 4.00
CA GLY A 25 4.86 -4.27 3.78
C GLY A 25 4.66 -5.74 4.16
N ALA A 26 5.60 -6.61 3.80
CA ALA A 26 5.56 -8.02 4.20
C ALA A 26 5.53 -8.19 5.71
N GLN A 27 6.35 -7.44 6.43
CA GLN A 27 6.39 -7.48 7.90
C GLN A 27 5.10 -6.98 8.52
N LYS A 28 4.42 -6.03 7.90
CA LYS A 28 3.17 -5.43 8.39
C LYS A 28 1.93 -6.27 8.05
N SER A 29 2.03 -7.23 7.14
CA SER A 29 0.90 -7.91 6.53
C SER A 29 0.23 -8.99 7.39
N ALA A 30 0.78 -9.34 8.55
CA ALA A 30 0.29 -10.44 9.38
C ALA A 30 -1.22 -10.33 9.71
N ALA A 31 -1.69 -9.14 10.06
CA ALA A 31 -3.10 -8.92 10.36
C ALA A 31 -4.01 -9.05 9.12
N CYS A 32 -3.48 -8.73 7.94
CA CYS A 32 -4.21 -8.83 6.67
C CYS A 32 -4.34 -10.29 6.22
N ALA A 33 -3.30 -11.08 6.48
CA ALA A 33 -3.22 -12.48 6.05
C ALA A 33 -4.34 -13.35 6.65
N ALA A 34 -4.84 -13.00 7.84
CA ALA A 34 -5.90 -13.76 8.51
C ALA A 34 -7.15 -13.90 7.63
N CYS A 35 -7.47 -12.89 6.83
CA CYS A 35 -8.62 -12.90 5.93
C CYS A 35 -8.20 -13.01 4.45
N HIS A 36 -7.16 -12.30 4.05
CA HIS A 36 -6.73 -12.22 2.64
C HIS A 36 -5.74 -13.31 2.22
N GLY A 37 -5.31 -14.16 3.15
CA GLY A 37 -4.37 -15.24 2.90
C GLY A 37 -2.91 -14.81 3.03
N ALA A 38 -2.03 -15.77 3.33
CA ALA A 38 -0.61 -15.51 3.61
C ALA A 38 0.16 -14.93 2.41
N GLN A 39 -0.32 -15.21 1.20
CA GLN A 39 0.26 -14.73 -0.06
C GLN A 39 -0.69 -13.78 -0.80
N GLY A 40 -1.63 -13.18 -0.09
CA GLY A 40 -2.66 -12.34 -0.71
C GLY A 40 -3.66 -13.13 -1.55
N LYS A 41 -3.75 -14.42 -1.36
CA LYS A 41 -4.73 -15.31 -2.00
C LYS A 41 -5.67 -15.86 -0.94
N SER A 42 -6.90 -15.35 -0.95
CA SER A 42 -7.92 -15.73 0.02
C SER A 42 -8.40 -17.15 -0.22
N SER A 43 -8.65 -17.90 0.86
CA SER A 43 -9.32 -19.21 0.79
C SER A 43 -10.84 -19.09 0.83
N MET A 44 -11.39 -17.90 1.07
CA MET A 44 -12.83 -17.67 1.19
C MET A 44 -13.30 -16.61 0.20
N PRO A 45 -14.40 -16.88 -0.56
CA PRO A 45 -14.91 -15.91 -1.55
C PRO A 45 -15.32 -14.56 -0.98
N LEU A 46 -15.62 -14.50 0.33
CA LEU A 46 -16.03 -13.26 1.01
C LEU A 46 -14.90 -12.23 1.04
N TYR A 47 -13.65 -12.69 1.09
CA TYR A 47 -12.47 -11.83 1.17
C TYR A 47 -11.76 -11.80 -0.17
N PRO A 48 -11.49 -10.61 -0.75
CA PRO A 48 -10.86 -10.54 -2.05
C PRO A 48 -9.38 -10.92 -2.01
N ASN A 49 -8.90 -11.46 -3.13
CA ASN A 49 -7.47 -11.63 -3.35
C ASN A 49 -6.81 -10.26 -3.51
N LEU A 50 -5.62 -10.11 -2.93
CA LEU A 50 -4.83 -8.89 -3.03
C LEU A 50 -3.59 -9.07 -3.90
N ALA A 51 -3.12 -10.32 -4.06
CA ALA A 51 -1.90 -10.63 -4.79
C ALA A 51 -1.97 -10.16 -6.24
N GLY A 52 -0.95 -9.40 -6.66
CA GLY A 52 -0.83 -8.91 -8.03
C GLY A 52 -1.76 -7.76 -8.39
N GLN A 53 -2.55 -7.24 -7.45
CA GLN A 53 -3.35 -6.04 -7.69
C GLN A 53 -2.42 -4.84 -7.84
N ASN A 54 -2.85 -3.84 -8.60
CA ASN A 54 -2.09 -2.61 -8.80
C ASN A 54 -1.84 -1.91 -7.46
N ALA A 55 -0.57 -1.61 -7.15
CA ALA A 55 -0.19 -1.02 -5.87
C ALA A 55 -0.83 0.36 -5.65
N ALA A 56 -0.93 1.19 -6.67
CA ALA A 56 -1.57 2.50 -6.55
C ALA A 56 -3.07 2.35 -6.24
N TYR A 57 -3.74 1.39 -6.85
CA TYR A 57 -5.14 1.08 -6.55
C TYR A 57 -5.31 0.58 -5.11
N LEU A 58 -4.44 -0.32 -4.66
CA LEU A 58 -4.49 -0.83 -3.29
C LEU A 58 -4.31 0.30 -2.27
N ASN A 59 -3.36 1.19 -2.51
CA ASN A 59 -3.15 2.34 -1.63
C ASN A 59 -4.38 3.26 -1.60
N HIS A 60 -4.95 3.55 -2.75
CA HIS A 60 -6.18 4.32 -2.85
C HIS A 60 -7.33 3.67 -2.08
N ALA A 61 -7.48 2.35 -2.19
CA ALA A 61 -8.53 1.60 -1.50
C ALA A 61 -8.33 1.65 0.03
N LEU A 62 -7.11 1.45 0.52
CA LEU A 62 -6.80 1.56 1.96
C LEU A 62 -7.09 2.96 2.49
N GLN A 63 -6.71 4.01 1.76
CA GLN A 63 -7.00 5.39 2.11
C GLN A 63 -8.52 5.64 2.17
N ALA A 64 -9.26 5.11 1.19
CA ALA A 64 -10.72 5.27 1.14
C ALA A 64 -11.41 4.61 2.34
N TYR A 65 -10.95 3.42 2.77
CA TYR A 65 -11.45 2.79 3.98
C TYR A 65 -11.17 3.64 5.21
N LYS A 66 -9.94 4.13 5.34
CA LYS A 66 -9.52 4.94 6.49
C LYS A 66 -10.36 6.22 6.62
N LYS A 67 -10.66 6.86 5.49
CA LYS A 67 -11.48 8.09 5.42
C LYS A 67 -12.98 7.82 5.57
N GLY A 68 -13.42 6.56 5.56
CA GLY A 68 -14.83 6.20 5.58
C GLY A 68 -15.56 6.44 4.26
N GLU A 69 -14.85 6.53 3.15
CA GLU A 69 -15.42 6.74 1.81
C GLU A 69 -15.97 5.45 1.19
N ARG A 70 -15.66 4.30 1.77
CA ARG A 70 -16.22 3.00 1.38
C ARG A 70 -17.13 2.50 2.48
N SER A 71 -18.30 1.96 2.10
CA SER A 71 -19.32 1.47 3.02
C SER A 71 -19.99 0.22 2.48
N GLY A 72 -20.75 -0.45 3.34
CA GLY A 72 -21.47 -1.67 3.00
C GLY A 72 -20.64 -2.95 3.17
N GLY A 73 -21.31 -4.08 3.35
CA GLY A 73 -20.67 -5.39 3.53
C GLY A 73 -19.61 -5.38 4.63
N GLN A 74 -18.39 -5.83 4.28
CA GLN A 74 -17.26 -5.91 5.21
C GLN A 74 -16.43 -4.61 5.28
N ALA A 75 -16.90 -3.51 4.70
CA ALA A 75 -16.17 -2.24 4.68
C ALA A 75 -15.84 -1.72 6.08
N GLU A 76 -16.76 -1.88 7.05
CA GLU A 76 -16.53 -1.44 8.43
C GLU A 76 -15.43 -2.25 9.12
N VAL A 77 -15.29 -3.54 8.78
CA VAL A 77 -14.19 -4.38 9.27
C VAL A 77 -12.85 -3.85 8.73
N MET A 78 -12.79 -3.58 7.43
CA MET A 78 -11.59 -3.00 6.82
C MET A 78 -11.24 -1.63 7.39
N LYS A 79 -12.22 -0.79 7.62
CA LYS A 79 -12.03 0.52 8.25
C LYS A 79 -11.38 0.39 9.63
N ALA A 80 -11.82 -0.59 10.43
CA ALA A 80 -11.25 -0.84 11.74
C ALA A 80 -9.78 -1.29 11.64
N PHE A 81 -9.45 -2.17 10.68
CA PHE A 81 -8.08 -2.64 10.48
C PHE A 81 -7.13 -1.54 10.01
N VAL A 82 -7.58 -0.65 9.13
CA VAL A 82 -6.70 0.41 8.60
C VAL A 82 -6.63 1.65 9.49
N ALA A 83 -7.48 1.75 10.50
CA ALA A 83 -7.55 2.94 11.37
C ALA A 83 -6.20 3.30 12.03
N GLY A 84 -5.42 2.29 12.40
CA GLY A 84 -4.12 2.46 13.03
C GLY A 84 -2.93 2.53 12.05
N LEU A 85 -3.17 2.44 10.75
CA LEU A 85 -2.11 2.46 9.74
C LEU A 85 -1.74 3.90 9.37
N SER A 86 -0.43 4.17 9.28
CA SER A 86 0.08 5.40 8.70
C SER A 86 -0.01 5.37 7.17
N ASP A 87 0.19 6.53 6.54
CA ASP A 87 0.30 6.61 5.08
C ASP A 87 1.45 5.75 4.56
N GLU A 88 2.57 5.72 5.29
CA GLU A 88 3.71 4.87 4.96
C GLU A 88 3.36 3.39 5.05
N ASP A 89 2.67 2.96 6.12
CA ASP A 89 2.21 1.58 6.27
C ASP A 89 1.33 1.15 5.09
N MET A 90 0.41 2.01 4.69
CA MET A 90 -0.51 1.72 3.58
C MET A 90 0.23 1.65 2.24
N ALA A 91 1.21 2.51 2.01
CA ALA A 91 2.07 2.46 0.83
C ALA A 91 2.90 1.17 0.80
N ASN A 92 3.48 0.78 1.94
CA ASN A 92 4.30 -0.42 2.06
C ASN A 92 3.48 -1.71 1.84
N LEU A 93 2.30 -1.80 2.46
CA LEU A 93 1.38 -2.93 2.25
C LEU A 93 0.95 -3.03 0.79
N SER A 94 0.66 -1.91 0.16
CA SER A 94 0.26 -1.86 -1.25
C SER A 94 1.38 -2.33 -2.18
N ALA A 95 2.61 -1.90 -1.92
CA ALA A 95 3.79 -2.35 -2.66
C ALA A 95 4.00 -3.86 -2.51
N TYR A 96 3.86 -4.38 -1.28
CA TYR A 96 4.02 -5.80 -1.01
C TYR A 96 3.00 -6.65 -1.77
N TYR A 97 1.71 -6.39 -1.60
CA TYR A 97 0.67 -7.17 -2.26
C TYR A 97 0.71 -7.00 -3.78
N GLY A 98 1.01 -5.80 -4.26
CA GLY A 98 1.17 -5.54 -5.69
C GLY A 98 2.32 -6.31 -6.32
N SER A 99 3.36 -6.65 -5.55
CA SER A 99 4.54 -7.40 -6.01
C SER A 99 4.30 -8.91 -6.10
N LEU A 100 3.26 -9.42 -5.47
CA LEU A 100 2.97 -10.86 -5.44
C LEU A 100 2.33 -11.33 -6.74
N LYS A 101 2.59 -12.58 -7.11
CA LYS A 101 1.92 -13.18 -8.27
C LYS A 101 0.44 -13.42 -7.97
N PRO A 102 -0.46 -13.01 -8.90
CA PRO A 102 -1.89 -13.26 -8.74
C PRO A 102 -2.26 -14.72 -8.74
#